data_2e9ca8a134a1679f5df1a2b4ec377fd9
#
_entry.id   2e9ca8a134a1679f5df1a2b4ec377fd9
#
_cell.length_a   1.000
_cell.length_b   1.000
_cell.length_c   1.000
_cell.angle_alpha   90.00
_cell.angle_beta   90.00
_cell.angle_gamma   90.00
#
_symmetry.space_group_name_H-M   'P 1'
#
loop_
_entity.id
_entity.type
_entity.pdbx_description
1 polymer ?
#
loop_
_entity_poly.entity_id
_entity_poly.type
_entity_poly.pdbx_seq_one_letter_code
_entity_poly.pdbx_strand_id
1 'polypeptide(L)'
;MNKVKKLLLSGLMAVILGGGASFAQAAALQNGESINLWPGKAPGSENAAFHNTITERSHDLAQHDRIMTHIDKPAMTAYVPAKPNGTALIIAPGGGYARVVLDKEGYEVADWLLPKGVTVFVLHYRLPSEAHQNREDVSLEDGQRAMRLVRYNAKAWHINPDKIGIMGFSAGGHLAASVSTCYNRQVYEPVDAIDKASARPDFSLLGYPVISMLPKYAHDGTKNRLLGENPSPKMMERYSAELYVDNNTPPAFIFCAEDDEVVPPINSIRYANALRRNGVDMELHIYNKGGHGFGIGKKLTSSAHYWTQACENWLKDKNLLE
;
A
#
# COMPACT_ATOMS: atom_id res chain seq x y z
N MET A 1 34.29 61.96 -57.69
CA MET A 1 34.75 60.56 -57.48
C MET A 1 34.73 60.25 -55.99
N ASN A 2 33.63 59.75 -55.50
CA ASN A 2 33.56 59.24 -54.08
C ASN A 2 32.67 58.02 -54.03
N LYS A 3 33.29 56.88 -53.73
CA LYS A 3 32.63 55.63 -53.59
C LYS A 3 32.04 55.50 -52.15
N VAL A 4 30.72 55.44 -52.05
CA VAL A 4 30.01 55.16 -50.80
C VAL A 4 29.96 53.63 -50.61
N LYS A 5 30.58 53.15 -49.57
CA LYS A 5 30.47 51.74 -49.13
C LYS A 5 29.13 51.51 -48.37
N LYS A 6 28.28 50.62 -48.87
CA LYS A 6 27.12 50.12 -48.16
C LYS A 6 27.55 49.06 -47.15
N LEU A 7 27.28 49.34 -45.88
CA LEU A 7 27.38 48.36 -44.80
C LEU A 7 26.07 47.54 -44.76
N LEU A 8 26.16 46.24 -44.98
CA LEU A 8 25.06 45.30 -44.76
C LEU A 8 25.14 44.84 -43.32
N LEU A 9 24.17 45.24 -42.48
CA LEU A 9 23.93 44.65 -41.17
C LEU A 9 23.08 43.38 -41.39
N SER A 10 23.67 42.20 -41.21
CA SER A 10 22.95 40.92 -41.09
C SER A 10 22.49 40.75 -39.65
N GLY A 11 21.20 41.00 -39.42
CA GLY A 11 20.55 40.68 -38.15
C GLY A 11 20.39 39.16 -37.99
N LEU A 12 21.09 38.61 -37.02
CA LEU A 12 20.92 37.21 -36.60
C LEU A 12 19.66 37.12 -35.71
N MET A 13 18.58 36.59 -36.26
CA MET A 13 17.34 36.34 -35.54
C MET A 13 17.51 35.01 -34.78
N ALA A 14 17.76 35.06 -33.47
CA ALA A 14 17.80 33.89 -32.61
C ALA A 14 16.37 33.36 -32.44
N VAL A 15 16.07 32.27 -33.09
CA VAL A 15 14.85 31.48 -32.82
C VAL A 15 15.05 30.72 -31.51
N ILE A 16 14.44 31.24 -30.44
CA ILE A 16 14.33 30.49 -29.17
C ILE A 16 13.27 29.40 -29.41
N LEU A 17 13.72 28.21 -29.72
CA LEU A 17 12.89 26.99 -29.64
C LEU A 17 12.61 26.74 -28.16
N GLY A 18 11.47 27.24 -27.69
CA GLY A 18 10.90 26.84 -26.39
C GLY A 18 10.50 25.38 -26.46
N GLY A 19 11.40 24.51 -26.02
CA GLY A 19 11.09 23.11 -25.77
C GLY A 19 10.07 23.00 -24.61
N GLY A 20 8.78 23.10 -24.91
CA GLY A 20 7.73 22.70 -24.00
C GLY A 20 7.88 21.21 -23.79
N ALA A 21 8.35 20.80 -22.62
CA ALA A 21 8.22 19.42 -22.17
C ALA A 21 6.72 19.11 -22.12
N SER A 22 6.21 18.45 -23.14
CA SER A 22 4.89 17.81 -23.10
C SER A 22 4.96 16.77 -21.97
N PHE A 23 4.39 17.10 -20.82
CA PHE A 23 4.07 16.08 -19.82
C PHE A 23 3.07 15.14 -20.51
N ALA A 24 3.54 13.96 -20.88
CA ALA A 24 2.65 12.90 -21.37
C ALA A 24 1.60 12.70 -20.28
N GLN A 25 0.35 13.02 -20.58
CA GLN A 25 -0.77 12.74 -19.67
C GLN A 25 -0.80 11.23 -19.47
N ALA A 26 -0.83 10.79 -18.21
CA ALA A 26 -0.91 9.37 -17.91
C ALA A 26 -2.09 8.76 -18.69
N ALA A 27 -1.87 7.59 -19.27
CA ALA A 27 -2.93 6.86 -19.96
C ALA A 27 -4.08 6.55 -18.97
N ALA A 28 -5.30 6.43 -19.51
CA ALA A 28 -6.45 6.01 -18.71
C ALA A 28 -6.18 4.61 -18.13
N LEU A 29 -6.48 4.45 -16.85
CA LEU A 29 -6.27 3.21 -16.13
C LEU A 29 -7.12 2.08 -16.71
N GLN A 30 -6.52 0.91 -16.95
CA GLN A 30 -7.21 -0.26 -17.47
C GLN A 30 -7.46 -1.31 -16.38
N ASN A 31 -8.60 -1.98 -16.44
CA ASN A 31 -8.89 -3.08 -15.51
C ASN A 31 -7.95 -4.27 -15.76
N GLY A 32 -7.32 -4.79 -14.71
CA GLY A 32 -6.30 -5.85 -14.77
C GLY A 32 -4.92 -5.35 -15.17
N GLU A 33 -4.71 -4.05 -15.36
CA GLU A 33 -3.40 -3.48 -15.68
C GLU A 33 -2.42 -3.66 -14.54
N SER A 34 -1.20 -4.10 -14.87
CA SER A 34 -0.08 -4.15 -13.94
C SER A 34 0.77 -2.88 -14.06
N ILE A 35 0.87 -2.12 -12.98
CA ILE A 35 1.56 -0.85 -12.89
C ILE A 35 2.83 -1.03 -12.08
N ASN A 36 4.00 -0.90 -12.72
CA ASN A 36 5.27 -0.93 -12.02
C ASN A 36 5.39 0.27 -11.05
N LEU A 37 5.88 0.04 -9.84
CA LEU A 37 6.08 1.12 -8.87
C LEU A 37 7.26 2.02 -9.25
N TRP A 38 8.30 1.46 -9.81
CA TRP A 38 9.57 2.13 -10.08
C TRP A 38 9.84 2.23 -11.58
N PRO A 39 10.46 3.32 -12.06
CA PRO A 39 10.75 3.50 -13.49
C PRO A 39 11.81 2.52 -14.03
N GLY A 40 12.50 1.82 -13.14
CA GLY A 40 13.53 0.85 -13.44
C GLY A 40 13.58 -0.23 -12.35
N LYS A 41 14.79 -0.66 -11.97
CA LYS A 41 14.95 -1.51 -10.80
C LYS A 41 14.58 -0.74 -9.53
N ALA A 42 13.91 -1.41 -8.60
CA ALA A 42 13.55 -0.83 -7.32
C ALA A 42 14.82 -0.52 -6.49
N PRO A 43 14.86 0.60 -5.73
CA PRO A 43 16.00 0.92 -4.87
C PRO A 43 16.38 -0.24 -3.96
N GLY A 44 17.68 -0.53 -3.83
CA GLY A 44 18.17 -1.65 -3.02
C GLY A 44 17.93 -3.04 -3.61
N SER A 45 17.41 -3.14 -4.85
CA SER A 45 17.16 -4.41 -5.56
C SER A 45 17.94 -4.52 -6.87
N GLU A 46 18.93 -3.67 -7.09
CA GLU A 46 19.68 -3.58 -8.33
C GLU A 46 20.37 -4.90 -8.69
N ASN A 47 20.79 -5.66 -7.67
CA ASN A 47 21.48 -6.93 -7.79
C ASN A 47 20.59 -8.16 -7.57
N ALA A 48 19.26 -7.99 -7.50
CA ALA A 48 18.35 -9.12 -7.38
C ALA A 48 18.51 -10.08 -8.57
N ALA A 49 18.82 -11.34 -8.27
CA ALA A 49 19.03 -12.41 -9.27
C ALA A 49 17.83 -13.37 -9.36
N PHE A 50 16.66 -12.92 -8.96
CA PHE A 50 15.40 -13.68 -8.96
C PHE A 50 14.30 -12.87 -9.65
N HIS A 51 13.17 -13.48 -9.93
CA HIS A 51 12.04 -12.85 -10.60
C HIS A 51 10.73 -13.23 -9.95
N ASN A 52 9.77 -12.30 -10.01
CA ASN A 52 8.41 -12.48 -9.48
C ASN A 52 7.87 -13.87 -9.81
N THR A 53 7.56 -14.63 -8.77
CA THR A 53 7.08 -16.01 -8.90
C THR A 53 5.68 -16.14 -8.31
N ILE A 54 4.71 -16.56 -9.11
CA ILE A 54 3.35 -16.88 -8.65
C ILE A 54 3.23 -18.40 -8.51
N THR A 55 2.76 -18.84 -7.35
CA THR A 55 2.50 -20.26 -7.05
C THR A 55 1.02 -20.45 -6.71
N GLU A 56 0.34 -21.37 -7.40
CA GLU A 56 -0.99 -21.84 -7.05
C GLU A 56 -0.90 -22.89 -5.94
N ARG A 57 -1.65 -22.72 -4.86
CA ARG A 57 -1.69 -23.65 -3.72
C ARG A 57 -2.97 -24.47 -3.67
N SER A 58 -4.01 -24.04 -4.43
CA SER A 58 -5.26 -24.75 -4.49
C SER A 58 -5.20 -25.94 -5.44
N HIS A 59 -5.81 -27.04 -5.07
CA HIS A 59 -6.07 -28.16 -5.99
C HIS A 59 -7.37 -27.97 -6.79
N ASP A 60 -8.22 -27.02 -6.39
CA ASP A 60 -9.45 -26.64 -7.05
C ASP A 60 -9.24 -25.30 -7.80
N LEU A 61 -9.07 -25.36 -9.10
CA LEU A 61 -8.86 -24.18 -9.95
C LEU A 61 -10.10 -23.27 -10.06
N ALA A 62 -11.26 -23.68 -9.55
CA ALA A 62 -12.40 -22.79 -9.37
C ALA A 62 -12.27 -21.89 -8.13
N GLN A 63 -11.34 -22.21 -7.24
CA GLN A 63 -11.04 -21.45 -6.02
C GLN A 63 -9.53 -21.25 -5.92
N HIS A 64 -9.00 -20.24 -6.61
CA HIS A 64 -7.59 -19.91 -6.58
C HIS A 64 -7.12 -19.54 -5.16
N ASP A 65 -5.90 -19.96 -4.82
CA ASP A 65 -5.17 -19.58 -3.62
C ASP A 65 -3.70 -19.29 -3.97
N ARG A 66 -3.52 -18.28 -4.81
CA ARG A 66 -2.20 -17.90 -5.36
C ARG A 66 -1.43 -17.05 -4.37
N ILE A 67 -0.13 -17.29 -4.35
CA ILE A 67 0.82 -16.46 -3.62
C ILE A 67 1.90 -15.96 -4.59
N MET A 68 2.51 -14.81 -4.23
CA MET A 68 3.68 -14.28 -4.94
C MET A 68 4.89 -14.24 -4.01
N THR A 69 6.04 -14.62 -4.54
CA THR A 69 7.37 -14.58 -3.90
C THR A 69 8.42 -14.11 -4.89
N HIS A 70 9.65 -13.90 -4.44
CA HIS A 70 10.78 -13.49 -5.29
C HIS A 70 10.46 -12.20 -6.06
N ILE A 71 10.00 -11.17 -5.32
CA ILE A 71 9.51 -9.94 -5.93
C ILE A 71 10.67 -8.97 -6.17
N ASP A 72 11.22 -8.99 -7.39
CA ASP A 72 12.25 -8.04 -7.86
C ASP A 72 11.63 -6.80 -8.54
N LYS A 73 10.42 -6.94 -9.08
CA LYS A 73 9.66 -5.89 -9.74
C LYS A 73 8.34 -5.65 -9.01
N PRO A 74 8.37 -4.84 -7.94
CA PRO A 74 7.14 -4.52 -7.23
C PRO A 74 6.20 -3.70 -8.12
N ALA A 75 4.92 -4.04 -8.06
CA ALA A 75 3.88 -3.50 -8.92
C ALA A 75 2.53 -3.44 -8.20
N MET A 76 1.55 -2.82 -8.83
CA MET A 76 0.14 -2.90 -8.43
C MET A 76 -0.69 -3.45 -9.59
N THR A 77 -1.62 -4.34 -9.32
CA THR A 77 -2.68 -4.68 -10.28
C THR A 77 -3.88 -3.78 -10.03
N ALA A 78 -4.29 -3.05 -11.06
CA ALA A 78 -5.42 -2.13 -10.98
C ALA A 78 -6.75 -2.84 -11.28
N TYR A 79 -7.78 -2.53 -10.49
CA TYR A 79 -9.16 -2.95 -10.68
C TYR A 79 -10.04 -1.71 -10.75
N VAL A 80 -10.64 -1.47 -11.92
CA VAL A 80 -11.39 -0.26 -12.24
C VAL A 80 -12.88 -0.56 -12.23
N PRO A 81 -13.68 0.11 -11.38
CA PRO A 81 -15.13 -0.09 -11.36
C PRO A 81 -15.79 0.49 -12.61
N ALA A 82 -16.92 -0.07 -13.00
CA ALA A 82 -17.70 0.44 -14.14
C ALA A 82 -18.18 1.88 -13.93
N LYS A 83 -18.40 2.29 -12.69
CA LYS A 83 -18.80 3.65 -12.29
C LYS A 83 -17.93 4.08 -11.08
N PRO A 84 -16.76 4.72 -11.33
CA PRO A 84 -15.91 5.19 -10.25
C PRO A 84 -16.59 6.28 -9.41
N ASN A 85 -16.51 6.17 -8.08
CA ASN A 85 -17.00 7.20 -7.14
C ASN A 85 -15.90 8.18 -6.69
N GLY A 86 -14.70 8.04 -7.25
CA GLY A 86 -13.52 8.84 -6.92
C GLY A 86 -12.70 8.30 -5.75
N THR A 87 -13.16 7.31 -5.00
CA THR A 87 -12.38 6.68 -3.94
C THR A 87 -11.44 5.64 -4.51
N ALA A 88 -10.21 5.59 -4.00
CA ALA A 88 -9.23 4.57 -4.33
C ALA A 88 -8.72 3.85 -3.07
N LEU A 89 -8.41 2.57 -3.20
CA LEU A 89 -7.85 1.77 -2.13
C LEU A 89 -6.67 0.95 -2.62
N ILE A 90 -5.50 1.11 -1.98
CA ILE A 90 -4.34 0.26 -2.18
C ILE A 90 -4.41 -0.87 -1.16
N ILE A 91 -4.38 -2.12 -1.60
CA ILE A 91 -4.45 -3.30 -0.75
C ILE A 91 -3.06 -3.93 -0.65
N ALA A 92 -2.55 -4.06 0.56
CA ALA A 92 -1.35 -4.80 0.92
C ALA A 92 -1.76 -6.18 1.51
N PRO A 93 -1.79 -7.26 0.72
CA PRO A 93 -2.13 -8.58 1.24
C PRO A 93 -1.12 -9.07 2.27
N GLY A 94 -1.54 -9.99 3.15
CA GLY A 94 -0.66 -10.61 4.12
C GLY A 94 0.21 -11.72 3.54
N GLY A 95 0.76 -12.54 4.45
CA GLY A 95 1.65 -13.65 4.12
C GLY A 95 2.90 -13.71 4.98
N GLY A 96 2.91 -13.00 6.12
CA GLY A 96 3.98 -13.04 7.12
C GLY A 96 5.32 -12.51 6.63
N TYR A 97 5.34 -11.65 5.61
CA TYR A 97 6.55 -11.22 4.88
C TYR A 97 7.34 -12.37 4.25
N ALA A 98 6.75 -13.57 4.13
CA ALA A 98 7.31 -14.70 3.39
C ALA A 98 6.75 -14.81 1.96
N ARG A 99 5.62 -14.18 1.71
CA ARG A 99 4.87 -14.18 0.46
C ARG A 99 3.82 -13.08 0.47
N VAL A 100 3.21 -12.80 -0.68
CA VAL A 100 2.01 -11.98 -0.82
C VAL A 100 0.83 -12.90 -1.19
N VAL A 101 -0.24 -12.91 -0.39
CA VAL A 101 -1.44 -13.76 -0.61
C VAL A 101 -2.39 -13.05 -1.57
N LEU A 102 -2.34 -13.39 -2.87
CA LEU A 102 -2.98 -12.62 -3.94
C LEU A 102 -4.51 -12.71 -3.91
N ASP A 103 -5.06 -13.91 -3.82
CA ASP A 103 -6.50 -14.10 -4.02
C ASP A 103 -7.31 -13.65 -2.81
N LYS A 104 -7.17 -14.33 -1.69
CA LYS A 104 -8.02 -14.15 -0.51
C LYS A 104 -7.95 -12.76 0.14
N GLU A 105 -6.77 -12.14 0.14
CA GLU A 105 -6.51 -10.85 0.78
C GLU A 105 -6.23 -9.71 -0.21
N GLY A 106 -6.32 -10.00 -1.51
CA GLY A 106 -6.15 -9.04 -2.60
C GLY A 106 -7.35 -9.03 -3.54
N TYR A 107 -7.42 -10.01 -4.44
CA TYR A 107 -8.40 -10.00 -5.54
C TYR A 107 -9.84 -10.15 -5.06
N GLU A 108 -10.12 -11.00 -4.06
CA GLU A 108 -11.46 -11.13 -3.49
C GLU A 108 -11.93 -9.83 -2.80
N VAL A 109 -11.01 -9.06 -2.25
CA VAL A 109 -11.33 -7.74 -1.66
C VAL A 109 -11.63 -6.73 -2.76
N ALA A 110 -10.89 -6.78 -3.89
CA ALA A 110 -11.20 -5.96 -5.05
C ALA A 110 -12.61 -6.28 -5.59
N ASP A 111 -12.95 -7.55 -5.75
CA ASP A 111 -14.29 -7.99 -6.19
C ASP A 111 -15.41 -7.50 -5.27
N TRP A 112 -15.16 -7.41 -3.96
CA TRP A 112 -16.13 -6.86 -3.01
C TRP A 112 -16.35 -5.35 -3.18
N LEU A 113 -15.28 -4.58 -3.49
CA LEU A 113 -15.32 -3.11 -3.53
C LEU A 113 -15.68 -2.54 -4.91
N LEU A 114 -15.37 -3.25 -6.01
CA LEU A 114 -15.65 -2.78 -7.36
C LEU A 114 -17.13 -2.41 -7.59
N PRO A 115 -18.14 -3.23 -7.19
CA PRO A 115 -19.54 -2.87 -7.35
C PRO A 115 -19.95 -1.61 -6.58
N LYS A 116 -19.12 -1.16 -5.62
CA LYS A 116 -19.35 0.02 -4.78
C LYS A 116 -18.64 1.29 -5.32
N GLY A 117 -18.08 1.19 -6.52
CA GLY A 117 -17.44 2.32 -7.20
C GLY A 117 -16.00 2.64 -6.76
N VAL A 118 -15.37 1.80 -5.93
CA VAL A 118 -14.00 2.01 -5.46
C VAL A 118 -13.00 1.48 -6.48
N THR A 119 -12.04 2.32 -6.90
CA THR A 119 -10.88 1.86 -7.67
C THR A 119 -9.89 1.16 -6.75
N VAL A 120 -9.50 -0.07 -7.06
CA VAL A 120 -8.66 -0.89 -6.18
C VAL A 120 -7.32 -1.19 -6.85
N PHE A 121 -6.25 -1.13 -6.06
CA PHE A 121 -4.89 -1.49 -6.46
C PHE A 121 -4.37 -2.59 -5.53
N VAL A 122 -4.17 -3.80 -6.03
CA VAL A 122 -3.56 -4.88 -5.24
C VAL A 122 -2.05 -4.78 -5.35
N LEU A 123 -1.38 -4.53 -4.24
CA LEU A 123 0.04 -4.25 -4.16
C LEU A 123 0.86 -5.54 -4.07
N HIS A 124 1.81 -5.70 -4.98
CA HIS A 124 2.83 -6.76 -4.98
C HIS A 124 4.14 -6.13 -4.47
N TYR A 125 4.26 -6.03 -3.16
CA TYR A 125 5.39 -5.39 -2.49
C TYR A 125 6.55 -6.36 -2.25
N ARG A 126 7.78 -5.86 -2.26
CA ARG A 126 8.98 -6.64 -1.97
C ARG A 126 8.97 -7.23 -0.57
N LEU A 127 9.51 -8.42 -0.45
CA LEU A 127 9.56 -9.16 0.81
C LEU A 127 10.92 -8.96 1.48
N PRO A 128 10.97 -8.57 2.77
CA PRO A 128 12.20 -8.18 3.46
C PRO A 128 13.30 -9.24 3.45
N SER A 129 12.95 -10.53 3.46
CA SER A 129 13.93 -11.62 3.52
C SER A 129 14.46 -12.08 2.15
N GLU A 130 14.11 -11.41 1.05
CA GLU A 130 14.48 -11.80 -0.32
C GLU A 130 15.78 -11.13 -0.83
N ALA A 131 16.77 -10.95 0.04
CA ALA A 131 18.12 -10.46 -0.33
C ALA A 131 18.16 -9.05 -0.95
N HIS A 132 17.26 -8.17 -0.55
CA HIS A 132 17.33 -6.73 -0.84
C HIS A 132 18.31 -6.02 0.12
N GLN A 133 18.90 -4.90 -0.31
CA GLN A 133 19.89 -4.17 0.50
C GLN A 133 19.28 -3.56 1.76
N ASN A 134 18.12 -2.90 1.65
CA ASN A 134 17.42 -2.26 2.76
C ASN A 134 16.30 -3.16 3.28
N ARG A 135 16.67 -4.35 3.74
CA ARG A 135 15.75 -5.41 4.15
C ARG A 135 14.50 -4.93 4.86
N GLU A 136 14.68 -4.17 5.95
CA GLU A 136 13.61 -3.73 6.83
C GLU A 136 12.74 -2.61 6.26
N ASP A 137 13.24 -1.87 5.27
CA ASP A 137 12.54 -0.73 4.68
C ASP A 137 11.88 -1.04 3.32
N VAL A 138 12.30 -2.09 2.59
CA VAL A 138 11.86 -2.34 1.20
C VAL A 138 10.34 -2.41 1.02
N SER A 139 9.62 -3.02 1.96
CA SER A 139 8.15 -3.06 1.89
C SER A 139 7.55 -1.68 2.11
N LEU A 140 8.10 -0.90 3.06
CA LEU A 140 7.64 0.47 3.34
C LEU A 140 7.96 1.42 2.17
N GLU A 141 9.13 1.27 1.53
CA GLU A 141 9.49 1.98 0.30
C GLU A 141 8.41 1.78 -0.78
N ASP A 142 8.04 0.51 -1.03
CA ASP A 142 7.03 0.16 -2.02
C ASP A 142 5.64 0.67 -1.63
N GLY A 143 5.27 0.60 -0.35
CA GLY A 143 4.01 1.13 0.15
C GLY A 143 3.90 2.65 0.01
N GLN A 144 4.95 3.40 0.39
CA GLN A 144 5.01 4.85 0.19
C GLN A 144 4.97 5.21 -1.30
N ARG A 145 5.72 4.49 -2.13
CA ARG A 145 5.76 4.72 -3.57
C ARG A 145 4.42 4.46 -4.23
N ALA A 146 3.71 3.41 -3.83
CA ALA A 146 2.36 3.10 -4.31
C ALA A 146 1.38 4.24 -4.01
N MET A 147 1.37 4.76 -2.77
CA MET A 147 0.54 5.90 -2.38
C MET A 147 0.85 7.15 -3.23
N ARG A 148 2.14 7.48 -3.40
CA ARG A 148 2.58 8.62 -4.22
C ARG A 148 2.17 8.46 -5.67
N LEU A 149 2.32 7.26 -6.24
CA LEU A 149 2.01 6.97 -7.64
C LEU A 149 0.51 7.13 -7.91
N VAL A 150 -0.37 6.61 -7.04
CA VAL A 150 -1.82 6.77 -7.18
C VAL A 150 -2.21 8.24 -7.02
N ARG A 151 -1.67 8.95 -6.03
CA ARG A 151 -2.00 10.38 -5.81
C ARG A 151 -1.50 11.28 -6.94
N TYR A 152 -0.32 11.02 -7.48
CA TYR A 152 0.23 11.77 -8.61
C TYR A 152 -0.64 11.64 -9.87
N ASN A 153 -1.17 10.43 -10.13
CA ASN A 153 -1.99 10.14 -11.30
C ASN A 153 -3.50 10.31 -11.04
N ALA A 154 -3.92 10.73 -9.85
CA ALA A 154 -5.31 10.72 -9.40
C ALA A 154 -6.26 11.39 -10.41
N LYS A 155 -5.89 12.57 -10.92
CA LYS A 155 -6.70 13.28 -11.93
C LYS A 155 -6.88 12.50 -13.22
N ALA A 156 -5.81 11.89 -13.73
CA ALA A 156 -5.84 11.11 -14.97
C ALA A 156 -6.63 9.80 -14.82
N TRP A 157 -6.67 9.26 -13.61
CA TRP A 157 -7.35 8.01 -13.26
C TRP A 157 -8.77 8.21 -12.68
N HIS A 158 -9.29 9.43 -12.72
CA HIS A 158 -10.60 9.80 -12.16
C HIS A 158 -10.74 9.47 -10.67
N ILE A 159 -9.65 9.63 -9.91
CA ILE A 159 -9.57 9.46 -8.47
C ILE A 159 -9.55 10.84 -7.80
N ASN A 160 -10.24 10.98 -6.67
CA ASN A 160 -10.09 12.14 -5.80
C ASN A 160 -8.79 11.99 -4.99
N PRO A 161 -7.81 12.92 -5.09
CA PRO A 161 -6.53 12.82 -4.39
C PRO A 161 -6.66 12.85 -2.85
N ASP A 162 -7.82 13.26 -2.32
CA ASP A 162 -8.13 13.31 -0.89
C ASP A 162 -8.99 12.10 -0.43
N LYS A 163 -9.16 11.07 -1.29
CA LYS A 163 -9.90 9.84 -1.00
C LYS A 163 -9.09 8.59 -1.38
N ILE A 164 -7.80 8.57 -1.06
CA ILE A 164 -6.91 7.45 -1.34
C ILE A 164 -6.54 6.76 -0.03
N GLY A 165 -7.08 5.57 0.18
CA GLY A 165 -6.80 4.76 1.37
C GLY A 165 -5.76 3.67 1.15
N ILE A 166 -5.34 3.09 2.27
CA ILE A 166 -4.55 1.86 2.29
C ILE A 166 -5.25 0.80 3.13
N MET A 167 -5.29 -0.43 2.63
CA MET A 167 -5.77 -1.59 3.37
C MET A 167 -4.66 -2.60 3.53
N GLY A 168 -4.62 -3.28 4.67
CA GLY A 168 -3.66 -4.37 4.84
C GLY A 168 -4.15 -5.45 5.79
N PHE A 169 -3.71 -6.68 5.50
CA PHE A 169 -4.03 -7.87 6.28
C PHE A 169 -2.77 -8.47 6.91
N SER A 170 -2.83 -8.90 8.17
CA SER A 170 -1.72 -9.60 8.81
C SER A 170 -0.39 -8.82 8.69
N ALA A 171 0.65 -9.37 8.06
CA ALA A 171 1.91 -8.66 7.76
C ALA A 171 1.71 -7.49 6.78
N GLY A 172 0.77 -7.58 5.84
CA GLY A 172 0.34 -6.44 5.01
C GLY A 172 -0.37 -5.36 5.84
N GLY A 173 -1.03 -5.75 6.93
CA GLY A 173 -1.55 -4.84 7.94
C GLY A 173 -0.45 -4.06 8.65
N HIS A 174 0.70 -4.69 8.92
CA HIS A 174 1.89 -3.99 9.40
C HIS A 174 2.39 -2.97 8.37
N LEU A 175 2.46 -3.35 7.11
CA LEU A 175 2.84 -2.41 6.04
C LEU A 175 1.87 -1.22 5.97
N ALA A 176 0.56 -1.48 5.98
CA ALA A 176 -0.46 -0.43 5.91
C ALA A 176 -0.41 0.51 7.13
N ALA A 177 -0.23 -0.03 8.34
CA ALA A 177 -0.06 0.75 9.56
C ALA A 177 1.26 1.55 9.53
N SER A 178 2.35 0.96 9.02
CA SER A 178 3.65 1.64 8.88
C SER A 178 3.58 2.78 7.86
N VAL A 179 2.90 2.59 6.72
CA VAL A 179 2.65 3.69 5.77
C VAL A 179 1.82 4.78 6.43
N SER A 180 0.80 4.44 7.21
CA SER A 180 -0.10 5.39 7.87
C SER A 180 0.59 6.24 8.95
N THR A 181 1.59 5.70 9.64
CA THR A 181 2.29 6.37 10.75
C THR A 181 3.67 6.92 10.38
N CYS A 182 4.27 6.42 9.30
CA CYS A 182 5.61 6.77 8.85
C CYS A 182 5.64 7.24 7.38
N TYR A 183 4.52 7.78 6.87
CA TYR A 183 4.41 8.26 5.47
C TYR A 183 5.45 9.32 5.10
N ASN A 184 5.94 10.09 6.07
CA ASN A 184 6.95 11.14 5.92
C ASN A 184 8.38 10.68 6.24
N ARG A 185 8.57 9.42 6.68
CA ARG A 185 9.91 8.86 6.89
C ARG A 185 10.59 8.70 5.54
N GLN A 186 11.76 9.30 5.37
CA GLN A 186 12.56 9.07 4.18
C GLN A 186 13.21 7.68 4.29
N VAL A 187 12.74 6.73 3.49
CA VAL A 187 13.25 5.35 3.42
C VAL A 187 13.97 5.07 2.10
N TYR A 188 13.81 5.94 1.10
CA TYR A 188 14.54 5.91 -0.18
C TYR A 188 14.78 7.32 -0.69
N GLU A 189 15.75 7.48 -1.59
CA GLU A 189 15.99 8.75 -2.28
C GLU A 189 14.97 8.96 -3.42
N PRO A 190 14.41 10.17 -3.58
CA PRO A 190 13.46 10.46 -4.65
C PRO A 190 14.02 10.12 -6.03
N VAL A 191 13.26 9.39 -6.84
CA VAL A 191 13.71 8.94 -8.17
C VAL A 191 13.08 9.71 -9.33
N ASP A 192 11.91 10.31 -9.13
CA ASP A 192 11.21 11.09 -10.16
C ASP A 192 10.19 12.10 -9.57
N ALA A 193 9.37 12.71 -10.45
CA ALA A 193 8.37 13.70 -10.05
C ALA A 193 7.25 13.13 -9.17
N ILE A 194 6.99 11.83 -9.22
CA ILE A 194 5.96 11.15 -8.42
C ILE A 194 6.29 11.27 -6.92
N ASP A 195 7.57 11.29 -6.56
CA ASP A 195 8.03 11.36 -5.17
C ASP A 195 7.79 12.70 -4.49
N LYS A 196 7.33 13.72 -5.26
CA LYS A 196 6.84 14.99 -4.70
C LYS A 196 5.42 14.88 -4.13
N ALA A 197 4.66 13.84 -4.51
CA ALA A 197 3.33 13.59 -3.96
C ALA A 197 3.42 13.05 -2.52
N SER A 198 2.40 13.31 -1.71
CA SER A 198 2.32 12.78 -0.36
C SER A 198 2.08 11.28 -0.37
N ALA A 199 2.83 10.54 0.46
CA ALA A 199 2.58 9.13 0.73
C ALA A 199 1.54 8.90 1.85
N ARG A 200 0.99 9.96 2.47
CA ARG A 200 0.00 9.82 3.53
C ARG A 200 -1.31 9.27 3.00
N PRO A 201 -1.83 8.15 3.53
CA PRO A 201 -3.18 7.70 3.22
C PRO A 201 -4.22 8.67 3.80
N ASP A 202 -5.39 8.77 3.16
CA ASP A 202 -6.49 9.58 3.69
C ASP A 202 -7.34 8.79 4.68
N PHE A 203 -7.30 7.46 4.60
CA PHE A 203 -7.87 6.51 5.56
C PHE A 203 -7.13 5.16 5.52
N SER A 204 -7.29 4.35 6.57
CA SER A 204 -6.71 3.00 6.62
C SER A 204 -7.70 1.93 7.07
N LEU A 205 -7.60 0.73 6.47
CA LEU A 205 -8.41 -0.45 6.81
C LEU A 205 -7.45 -1.57 7.21
N LEU A 206 -7.54 -2.07 8.45
CA LEU A 206 -6.57 -2.99 9.01
C LEU A 206 -7.24 -4.30 9.46
N GLY A 207 -7.00 -5.39 8.74
CA GLY A 207 -7.52 -6.72 9.05
C GLY A 207 -6.51 -7.56 9.84
N TYR A 208 -6.85 -7.96 11.06
CA TYR A 208 -6.00 -8.77 11.96
C TYR A 208 -4.50 -8.41 11.83
N PRO A 209 -4.17 -7.11 11.93
CA PRO A 209 -2.85 -6.61 11.55
C PRO A 209 -1.77 -7.02 12.54
N VAL A 210 -0.60 -7.38 12.04
CA VAL A 210 0.62 -7.25 12.83
C VAL A 210 0.89 -5.76 13.04
N ILE A 211 1.20 -5.35 14.25
CA ILE A 211 1.44 -3.94 14.60
C ILE A 211 2.77 -3.77 15.33
N SER A 212 2.95 -4.54 16.41
CA SER A 212 4.11 -4.41 17.29
C SER A 212 5.19 -5.42 16.93
N MET A 213 6.44 -4.99 16.93
CA MET A 213 7.63 -5.85 16.85
C MET A 213 8.22 -6.13 18.25
N LEU A 214 7.61 -5.60 19.31
CA LEU A 214 8.09 -5.80 20.68
C LEU A 214 7.84 -7.26 21.13
N PRO A 215 8.76 -7.90 21.86
CA PRO A 215 8.77 -9.36 22.09
C PRO A 215 7.48 -9.95 22.64
N LYS A 216 6.76 -9.19 23.48
CA LYS A 216 5.52 -9.65 24.10
C LYS A 216 4.31 -9.69 23.15
N TYR A 217 4.39 -8.98 22.02
CA TYR A 217 3.23 -8.72 21.15
C TYR A 217 3.49 -9.15 19.70
N ALA A 218 4.74 -9.32 19.33
CA ALA A 218 5.13 -9.61 17.97
C ALA A 218 4.67 -11.00 17.50
N HIS A 219 4.27 -11.09 16.24
CA HIS A 219 4.27 -12.35 15.52
C HIS A 219 5.72 -12.65 15.09
N ASP A 220 6.35 -13.63 15.74
CA ASP A 220 7.79 -13.90 15.58
C ASP A 220 8.21 -14.15 14.12
N GLY A 221 7.39 -14.88 13.35
CA GLY A 221 7.68 -15.13 11.94
C GLY A 221 7.77 -13.86 11.11
N THR A 222 6.87 -12.90 11.32
CA THR A 222 6.89 -11.59 10.65
C THR A 222 8.07 -10.76 11.13
N LYS A 223 8.29 -10.68 12.44
CA LYS A 223 9.41 -9.93 13.06
C LYS A 223 10.76 -10.42 12.52
N ASN A 224 10.98 -11.74 12.52
CA ASN A 224 12.27 -12.31 12.10
C ASN A 224 12.52 -12.11 10.60
N ARG A 225 11.49 -12.14 9.76
CA ARG A 225 11.64 -11.83 8.33
C ARG A 225 11.93 -10.36 8.08
N LEU A 226 11.29 -9.48 8.83
CA LEU A 226 11.49 -8.04 8.72
C LEU A 226 12.86 -7.61 9.28
N LEU A 227 13.18 -8.00 10.51
CA LEU A 227 14.27 -7.44 11.30
C LEU A 227 15.48 -8.39 11.50
N GLY A 228 15.37 -9.65 11.08
CA GLY A 228 16.34 -10.68 11.42
C GLY A 228 16.01 -11.39 12.74
N GLU A 229 16.81 -12.42 13.07
CA GLU A 229 16.53 -13.27 14.23
C GLU A 229 16.79 -12.58 15.58
N ASN A 230 17.75 -11.67 15.64
CA ASN A 230 18.17 -10.98 16.87
C ASN A 230 18.17 -9.45 16.71
N PRO A 231 17.01 -8.83 16.46
CA PRO A 231 16.93 -7.38 16.33
C PRO A 231 17.19 -6.68 17.65
N SER A 232 17.85 -5.52 17.61
CA SER A 232 18.02 -4.68 18.80
C SER A 232 16.66 -4.15 19.28
N PRO A 233 16.53 -3.81 20.60
CA PRO A 233 15.31 -3.17 21.11
C PRO A 233 14.93 -1.92 20.31
N LYS A 234 15.90 -1.10 19.94
CA LYS A 234 15.68 0.12 19.14
C LYS A 234 15.12 -0.19 17.74
N MET A 235 15.53 -1.30 17.10
CA MET A 235 14.94 -1.73 15.83
C MET A 235 13.52 -2.21 16.02
N MET A 236 13.23 -2.99 17.05
CA MET A 236 11.87 -3.43 17.36
C MET A 236 10.94 -2.24 17.62
N GLU A 237 11.38 -1.24 18.35
CA GLU A 237 10.64 0.01 18.54
C GLU A 237 10.42 0.75 17.22
N ARG A 238 11.49 0.90 16.40
CA ARG A 238 11.42 1.62 15.11
C ARG A 238 10.36 1.08 14.16
N TYR A 239 10.09 -0.23 14.19
CA TYR A 239 9.14 -0.91 13.31
C TYR A 239 7.85 -1.33 14.03
N SER A 240 7.59 -0.81 15.22
CA SER A 240 6.32 -0.96 15.94
C SER A 240 5.41 0.25 15.64
N ALA A 241 4.44 0.06 14.74
CA ALA A 241 3.65 1.16 14.17
C ALA A 241 2.89 1.97 15.22
N GLU A 242 2.42 1.35 16.29
CA GLU A 242 1.69 2.01 17.38
C GLU A 242 2.50 3.06 18.14
N LEU A 243 3.84 3.02 18.03
CA LEU A 243 4.74 3.99 18.68
C LEU A 243 4.90 5.28 17.87
N TYR A 244 4.44 5.31 16.63
CA TYR A 244 4.57 6.44 15.71
C TYR A 244 3.24 7.07 15.33
N VAL A 245 2.16 6.68 15.99
CA VAL A 245 0.87 7.33 15.85
C VAL A 245 0.93 8.75 16.39
N ASP A 246 0.52 9.71 15.57
CA ASP A 246 0.37 11.11 15.92
C ASP A 246 -1.01 11.65 15.47
N ASN A 247 -1.29 12.93 15.67
CA ASN A 247 -2.55 13.56 15.28
C ASN A 247 -2.74 13.73 13.76
N ASN A 248 -1.71 13.45 12.96
CA ASN A 248 -1.78 13.44 11.49
C ASN A 248 -1.97 12.02 10.93
N THR A 249 -1.90 10.99 11.77
CA THR A 249 -2.21 9.62 11.38
C THR A 249 -3.65 9.57 10.84
N PRO A 250 -3.92 8.91 9.69
CA PRO A 250 -5.26 8.88 9.10
C PRO A 250 -6.26 8.11 9.97
N PRO A 251 -7.56 8.41 9.85
CA PRO A 251 -8.62 7.62 10.48
C PRO A 251 -8.53 6.16 10.07
N ALA A 252 -8.91 5.25 10.97
CA ALA A 252 -8.71 3.82 10.79
C ALA A 252 -9.96 2.98 11.11
N PHE A 253 -10.26 2.00 10.26
CA PHE A 253 -11.14 0.89 10.57
C PHE A 253 -10.30 -0.36 10.83
N ILE A 254 -10.46 -1.00 11.99
CA ILE A 254 -9.63 -2.11 12.46
C ILE A 254 -10.52 -3.29 12.81
N PHE A 255 -10.17 -4.50 12.38
CA PHE A 255 -10.91 -5.70 12.75
C PHE A 255 -9.98 -6.91 12.95
N CYS A 256 -10.33 -7.76 13.91
CA CYS A 256 -9.63 -9.01 14.21
C CYS A 256 -10.58 -10.00 14.92
N ALA A 257 -10.10 -11.19 15.21
CA ALA A 257 -10.81 -12.17 16.01
C ALA A 257 -10.09 -12.40 17.35
N GLU A 258 -10.88 -12.66 18.43
CA GLU A 258 -10.35 -12.90 19.77
C GLU A 258 -9.58 -14.25 19.83
N ASP A 259 -9.99 -15.21 19.00
CA ASP A 259 -9.37 -16.54 18.90
C ASP A 259 -8.26 -16.61 17.85
N ASP A 260 -7.65 -15.46 17.48
CA ASP A 260 -6.49 -15.44 16.60
C ASP A 260 -5.23 -15.86 17.35
N GLU A 261 -4.77 -17.11 17.11
CA GLU A 261 -3.57 -17.69 17.71
C GLU A 261 -2.28 -17.32 16.96
N VAL A 262 -2.37 -16.69 15.78
CA VAL A 262 -1.22 -16.31 14.94
C VAL A 262 -0.78 -14.88 15.21
N VAL A 263 -1.73 -13.94 15.15
CA VAL A 263 -1.51 -12.52 15.48
C VAL A 263 -2.48 -12.13 16.59
N PRO A 264 -2.04 -12.16 17.86
CA PRO A 264 -2.91 -11.88 18.99
C PRO A 264 -3.64 -10.54 18.84
N PRO A 265 -4.93 -10.45 19.20
CA PRO A 265 -5.77 -9.24 19.05
C PRO A 265 -5.22 -8.03 19.80
N ILE A 266 -4.31 -8.24 20.75
CA ILE A 266 -3.60 -7.16 21.43
C ILE A 266 -2.87 -6.21 20.47
N ASN A 267 -2.47 -6.67 19.27
CA ASN A 267 -1.90 -5.81 18.23
C ASN A 267 -2.91 -4.73 17.80
N SER A 268 -4.13 -5.14 17.44
CA SER A 268 -5.23 -4.24 17.07
C SER A 268 -5.59 -3.30 18.21
N ILE A 269 -5.67 -3.81 19.45
CA ILE A 269 -5.98 -3.02 20.65
C ILE A 269 -4.91 -1.95 20.91
N ARG A 270 -3.62 -2.29 20.78
CA ARG A 270 -2.51 -1.33 20.97
C ARG A 270 -2.56 -0.20 19.96
N TYR A 271 -2.81 -0.52 18.69
CA TYR A 271 -2.91 0.49 17.64
C TYR A 271 -4.12 1.41 17.86
N ALA A 272 -5.30 0.84 18.12
CA ALA A 272 -6.50 1.60 18.45
C ALA A 272 -6.33 2.51 19.68
N ASN A 273 -5.66 2.02 20.73
CA ASN A 273 -5.33 2.83 21.91
C ASN A 273 -4.36 3.98 21.58
N ALA A 274 -3.40 3.76 20.67
CA ALA A 274 -2.50 4.82 20.23
C ALA A 274 -3.25 5.89 19.42
N LEU A 275 -4.13 5.50 18.48
CA LEU A 275 -5.01 6.42 17.74
C LEU A 275 -5.87 7.25 18.69
N ARG A 276 -6.56 6.61 19.64
CA ARG A 276 -7.41 7.29 20.62
C ARG A 276 -6.63 8.32 21.44
N ARG A 277 -5.42 7.98 21.92
CA ARG A 277 -4.57 8.90 22.71
C ARG A 277 -4.15 10.14 21.92
N ASN A 278 -4.06 10.02 20.60
CA ASN A 278 -3.69 11.13 19.71
C ASN A 278 -4.91 11.83 19.06
N GLY A 279 -6.15 11.51 19.52
CA GLY A 279 -7.37 12.13 19.00
C GLY A 279 -7.70 11.75 17.56
N VAL A 280 -7.14 10.66 17.06
CA VAL A 280 -7.42 10.14 15.71
C VAL A 280 -8.68 9.29 15.74
N ASP A 281 -9.59 9.56 14.82
CA ASP A 281 -10.83 8.83 14.67
C ASP A 281 -10.60 7.38 14.23
N MET A 282 -11.24 6.44 14.91
CA MET A 282 -11.10 5.01 14.60
C MET A 282 -12.30 4.19 15.02
N GLU A 283 -12.50 3.06 14.36
CA GLU A 283 -13.43 2.02 14.76
C GLU A 283 -12.69 0.69 14.89
N LEU A 284 -12.93 -0.04 15.99
CA LEU A 284 -12.29 -1.33 16.28
C LEU A 284 -13.36 -2.40 16.51
N HIS A 285 -13.30 -3.49 15.73
CA HIS A 285 -14.11 -4.68 15.88
C HIS A 285 -13.26 -5.87 16.29
N ILE A 286 -13.60 -6.49 17.42
CA ILE A 286 -13.01 -7.76 17.88
C ILE A 286 -14.11 -8.80 17.91
N TYR A 287 -14.09 -9.72 16.97
CA TYR A 287 -15.06 -10.79 16.84
C TYR A 287 -14.66 -11.98 17.71
N ASN A 288 -15.62 -12.61 18.40
CA ASN A 288 -15.31 -13.72 19.29
C ASN A 288 -14.64 -14.91 18.57
N LYS A 289 -15.05 -15.20 17.33
CA LYS A 289 -14.54 -16.31 16.52
C LYS A 289 -14.24 -15.85 15.09
N GLY A 290 -13.11 -16.31 14.54
CA GLY A 290 -12.68 -16.01 13.18
C GLY A 290 -11.31 -16.60 12.88
N GLY A 291 -10.46 -16.79 13.90
CA GLY A 291 -9.07 -17.19 13.74
C GLY A 291 -8.26 -16.16 12.98
N HIS A 292 -7.21 -16.60 12.30
CA HIS A 292 -6.33 -15.74 11.49
C HIS A 292 -6.55 -15.92 9.99
N GLY A 293 -6.38 -14.85 9.23
CA GLY A 293 -6.30 -14.94 7.77
C GLY A 293 -7.62 -15.27 7.08
N PHE A 294 -8.74 -14.78 7.59
CA PHE A 294 -10.06 -15.10 7.04
C PHE A 294 -10.45 -14.27 5.79
N GLY A 295 -9.65 -13.27 5.37
CA GLY A 295 -9.94 -12.43 4.20
C GLY A 295 -11.31 -11.78 4.29
N ILE A 296 -12.12 -11.84 3.23
CA ILE A 296 -13.49 -11.31 3.24
C ILE A 296 -14.51 -12.21 3.98
N GLY A 297 -14.04 -13.29 4.60
CA GLY A 297 -14.88 -14.10 5.46
C GLY A 297 -15.88 -15.03 4.74
N LYS A 298 -15.70 -15.33 3.45
CA LYS A 298 -16.62 -16.18 2.65
C LYS A 298 -16.95 -17.54 3.31
N LYS A 299 -15.99 -18.11 4.02
CA LYS A 299 -16.11 -19.45 4.65
C LYS A 299 -16.45 -19.38 6.14
N LEU A 300 -16.60 -18.18 6.71
CA LEU A 300 -16.92 -18.02 8.13
C LEU A 300 -18.42 -18.19 8.39
N THR A 301 -18.72 -18.91 9.47
CA THR A 301 -20.08 -19.04 10.03
C THR A 301 -20.27 -18.18 11.29
N SER A 302 -19.19 -17.57 11.78
CA SER A 302 -19.18 -16.68 12.96
C SER A 302 -19.55 -15.23 12.58
N SER A 303 -19.75 -14.38 13.59
CA SER A 303 -20.05 -12.96 13.40
C SER A 303 -18.93 -12.19 12.69
N ALA A 304 -17.70 -12.71 12.67
CA ALA A 304 -16.61 -12.13 11.89
C ALA A 304 -16.90 -12.08 10.37
N HIS A 305 -17.83 -12.89 9.87
CA HIS A 305 -18.32 -12.78 8.49
C HIS A 305 -18.86 -11.39 8.16
N TYR A 306 -19.42 -10.67 9.14
CA TYR A 306 -20.06 -9.36 8.93
C TYR A 306 -19.09 -8.17 8.99
N TRP A 307 -17.78 -8.40 9.08
CA TRP A 307 -16.83 -7.29 9.11
C TRP A 307 -16.92 -6.40 7.86
N THR A 308 -17.20 -6.99 6.71
CA THR A 308 -17.36 -6.26 5.44
C THR A 308 -18.53 -5.28 5.50
N GLN A 309 -19.66 -5.67 6.13
CA GLN A 309 -20.81 -4.79 6.31
C GLN A 309 -20.50 -3.63 7.29
N ALA A 310 -19.80 -3.93 8.40
CA ALA A 310 -19.36 -2.91 9.34
C ALA A 310 -18.41 -1.90 8.67
N CYS A 311 -17.43 -2.41 7.92
CA CYS A 311 -16.50 -1.57 7.15
C CYS A 311 -17.22 -0.71 6.09
N GLU A 312 -18.21 -1.26 5.40
CA GLU A 312 -19.01 -0.52 4.42
C GLU A 312 -19.79 0.64 5.07
N ASN A 313 -20.39 0.41 6.24
CA ASN A 313 -21.06 1.46 7.01
C ASN A 313 -20.07 2.56 7.40
N TRP A 314 -18.90 2.20 7.94
CA TRP A 314 -17.85 3.15 8.29
C TRP A 314 -17.37 3.97 7.07
N LEU A 315 -17.17 3.31 5.92
CA LEU A 315 -16.78 4.00 4.68
C LEU A 315 -17.86 5.00 4.21
N LYS A 316 -19.15 4.67 4.37
CA LYS A 316 -20.27 5.60 4.09
C LYS A 316 -20.27 6.78 5.04
N ASP A 317 -20.09 6.57 6.34
CA ASP A 317 -20.00 7.62 7.35
C ASP A 317 -18.85 8.60 7.09
N LYS A 318 -17.79 8.13 6.41
CA LYS A 318 -16.66 8.96 5.97
C LYS A 318 -16.83 9.55 4.57
N ASN A 319 -18.00 9.39 3.93
CA ASN A 319 -18.24 9.83 2.54
C ASN A 319 -17.26 9.24 1.52
N LEU A 320 -16.78 8.02 1.76
CA LEU A 320 -15.90 7.25 0.88
C LEU A 320 -16.69 6.28 -0.03
N LEU A 321 -17.92 5.94 0.36
CA LEU A 321 -18.93 5.26 -0.44
C LEU A 321 -20.19 6.09 -0.54
N GLU A 322 -21.01 5.83 -1.58
CA GLU A 322 -22.36 6.38 -1.75
C GLU A 322 -23.42 5.58 -0.97
#